data_88dd870b770c53a60547c676e3e2be18
#
_entry.id   88dd870b770c53a60547c676e3e2be18
#
_cell.length_a   1.000
_cell.length_b   1.000
_cell.length_c   1.000
_cell.angle_alpha   90.00
_cell.angle_beta   90.00
_cell.angle_gamma   90.00
#
_symmetry.space_group_name_H-M   'P 1'
#
loop_
_entity.id
_entity.type
_entity.pdbx_description
1 polymer ?
#
loop_
_entity_poly.entity_id
_entity_poly.type
_entity_poly.pdbx_seq_one_letter_code
_entity_poly.pdbx_strand_id
1 'polypeptide(L)'
;MSGGFPVDLILFAMIAAFLVLRLRSVLGRRTGFERPPREEGVAYDPRAPRTAENDLPVLPPAAASAGATRHVVPDPRTPIGQALMRIRAVDPTFEPNGFLSGAEGAFRMIVDAFARGDRQTLRALLSDDTYAGFEGAITSREQAGETQRSEVRAIQETAVEGADLRGTTADVTVRFISDQVNLTTAKDGTIAAGAEAVTELTDVWTFQRDLRSPDPTWRLVATRSV
;
A
#
# COMPACT_ATOMS: atom_id res chain seq x y z
N MET A 1 37.50 8.12 -16.87
CA MET A 1 37.14 8.15 -15.44
C MET A 1 35.71 8.64 -15.37
N SER A 2 34.73 7.74 -15.46
CA SER A 2 33.30 8.08 -15.43
C SER A 2 32.79 7.78 -14.03
N GLY A 3 32.58 8.83 -13.26
CA GLY A 3 31.96 8.75 -11.95
C GLY A 3 30.45 8.52 -12.08
N GLY A 4 30.04 7.29 -12.20
CA GLY A 4 28.65 6.90 -11.98
C GLY A 4 28.39 7.03 -10.48
N PHE A 5 27.49 7.92 -10.08
CA PHE A 5 26.95 7.90 -8.72
C PHE A 5 26.29 6.53 -8.51
N PRO A 6 26.68 5.79 -7.45
CA PRO A 6 26.16 4.48 -7.22
C PRO A 6 24.65 4.59 -6.95
N VAL A 7 23.84 4.04 -7.85
CA VAL A 7 22.37 3.96 -7.73
C VAL A 7 21.99 3.26 -6.42
N ASP A 8 22.84 2.34 -5.95
CA ASP A 8 22.73 1.65 -4.67
C ASP A 8 22.70 2.61 -3.47
N LEU A 9 23.50 3.68 -3.50
CA LEU A 9 23.54 4.67 -2.42
C LEU A 9 22.21 5.48 -2.33
N ILE A 10 21.57 5.72 -3.47
CA ILE A 10 20.27 6.42 -3.54
C ILE A 10 19.16 5.50 -3.03
N LEU A 11 19.19 4.22 -3.36
CA LEU A 11 18.21 3.23 -2.89
C LEU A 11 18.35 3.01 -1.37
N PHE A 12 19.59 2.87 -0.86
CA PHE A 12 19.86 2.79 0.58
C PHE A 12 19.48 4.08 1.31
N ALA A 13 19.74 5.24 0.71
CA ALA A 13 19.34 6.52 1.29
C ALA A 13 17.81 6.69 1.32
N MET A 14 17.07 6.18 0.33
CA MET A 14 15.60 6.21 0.33
C MET A 14 15.01 5.27 1.38
N ILE A 15 15.56 4.06 1.55
CA ILE A 15 15.11 3.12 2.59
C ILE A 15 15.47 3.66 3.98
N ALA A 16 16.68 4.22 4.18
CA ALA A 16 17.10 4.84 5.44
C ALA A 16 16.33 6.14 5.72
N ALA A 17 16.09 6.99 4.71
CA ALA A 17 15.28 8.20 4.84
C ALA A 17 13.81 7.86 5.16
N PHE A 18 13.27 6.79 4.59
CA PHE A 18 11.95 6.27 4.92
C PHE A 18 11.85 5.86 6.40
N LEU A 19 12.85 5.14 6.92
CA LEU A 19 12.88 4.76 8.33
C LEU A 19 13.04 5.98 9.26
N VAL A 20 13.87 6.96 8.88
CA VAL A 20 14.12 8.17 9.69
C VAL A 20 12.95 9.16 9.64
N LEU A 21 12.33 9.37 8.47
CA LEU A 21 11.15 10.23 8.32
C LEU A 21 9.94 9.62 9.04
N ARG A 22 9.82 8.30 9.06
CA ARG A 22 8.77 7.60 9.79
C ARG A 22 8.94 7.72 11.31
N LEU A 23 10.16 7.65 11.83
CA LEU A 23 10.44 7.89 13.26
C LEU A 23 10.07 9.32 13.67
N ARG A 24 10.27 10.30 12.79
CA ARG A 24 9.93 11.70 13.05
C ARG A 24 8.43 11.99 13.00
N SER A 25 7.67 11.25 12.19
CA SER A 25 6.21 11.38 12.07
C SER A 25 5.46 10.81 13.26
N VAL A 26 5.99 9.77 13.91
CA VAL A 26 5.36 9.13 15.08
C VAL A 26 5.59 9.93 16.37
N LEU A 27 6.70 10.66 16.48
CA LEU A 27 7.03 11.47 17.67
C LEU A 27 6.39 12.87 17.65
N GLY A 28 5.69 13.28 16.57
CA GLY A 28 5.18 14.66 16.39
C GLY A 28 3.67 14.85 16.49
N ARG A 29 2.85 13.81 16.66
CA ARG A 29 1.39 13.97 16.81
C ARG A 29 0.92 13.60 18.20
N ARG A 30 0.91 14.59 19.09
CA ARG A 30 0.11 14.60 20.30
C ARG A 30 -1.35 14.82 19.88
N THR A 31 -2.11 13.76 19.63
CA THR A 31 -3.57 13.85 19.57
C THR A 31 -4.11 13.80 21.00
N GLY A 32 -4.20 14.98 21.61
CA GLY A 32 -5.02 15.16 22.81
C GLY A 32 -6.48 15.09 22.38
N PHE A 33 -7.19 14.06 22.80
CA PHE A 33 -8.64 14.06 22.81
C PHE A 33 -9.09 15.03 23.90
N GLU A 34 -9.39 16.28 23.55
CA GLU A 34 -10.15 17.16 24.41
C GLU A 34 -11.63 16.77 24.33
N ARG A 35 -12.13 16.24 25.44
CA ARG A 35 -13.55 15.98 25.66
C ARG A 35 -14.26 17.34 25.72
N PRO A 36 -15.27 17.62 24.87
CA PRO A 36 -16.01 18.89 25.01
C PRO A 36 -16.68 18.98 26.36
N PRO A 37 -16.82 20.21 26.93
CA PRO A 37 -17.46 20.43 28.22
C PRO A 37 -18.92 19.94 28.15
N ARG A 38 -19.30 19.20 29.18
CA ARG A 38 -20.65 18.74 29.40
C ARG A 38 -21.46 19.96 29.81
N GLU A 39 -22.38 20.43 28.98
CA GLU A 39 -23.39 21.40 29.39
C GLU A 39 -24.27 20.77 30.45
N GLU A 40 -24.34 21.46 31.60
CA GLU A 40 -25.18 21.09 32.73
C GLU A 40 -26.65 21.35 32.42
N GLY A 41 -27.46 20.32 32.65
CA GLY A 41 -28.75 20.46 33.27
C GLY A 41 -29.88 21.13 32.49
N VAL A 42 -30.62 20.32 31.69
CA VAL A 42 -32.04 20.61 31.49
C VAL A 42 -32.82 19.70 32.43
N ALA A 43 -33.53 20.32 33.39
CA ALA A 43 -34.37 19.65 34.38
C ALA A 43 -35.48 18.82 33.68
N TYR A 44 -35.61 17.58 34.12
CA TYR A 44 -36.66 16.66 33.71
C TYR A 44 -38.02 17.18 34.24
N ASP A 45 -38.93 17.57 33.33
CA ASP A 45 -40.34 17.88 33.66
C ASP A 45 -41.22 16.64 33.37
N PRO A 46 -41.85 16.03 34.39
CA PRO A 46 -42.63 14.81 34.22
C PRO A 46 -44.04 15.01 33.62
N ARG A 47 -44.39 16.23 33.17
CA ARG A 47 -45.77 16.55 32.73
C ARG A 47 -45.94 16.89 31.27
N ALA A 48 -44.98 16.69 30.40
CA ALA A 48 -45.15 16.87 28.97
C ALA A 48 -45.90 15.68 28.33
N PRO A 49 -46.98 15.92 27.52
CA PRO A 49 -47.68 14.83 26.86
C PRO A 49 -46.80 14.17 25.79
N ARG A 50 -46.75 12.83 25.83
CA ARG A 50 -46.09 12.02 24.80
C ARG A 50 -46.94 12.04 23.57
N THR A 51 -46.53 12.75 22.54
CA THR A 51 -47.00 12.55 21.20
C THR A 51 -46.29 11.28 20.67
N ALA A 52 -47.11 10.25 20.43
CA ALA A 52 -46.69 9.05 19.72
C ALA A 52 -46.53 9.41 18.25
N GLU A 53 -45.30 9.55 17.77
CA GLU A 53 -45.04 9.66 16.33
C GLU A 53 -43.74 8.91 15.99
N ASN A 54 -43.96 7.85 15.23
CA ASN A 54 -42.99 7.11 14.41
C ASN A 54 -41.78 6.44 15.10
N ASP A 55 -42.04 5.29 15.71
CA ASP A 55 -41.05 4.21 15.77
C ASP A 55 -40.80 3.65 14.35
N LEU A 56 -39.98 4.36 13.57
CA LEU A 56 -39.27 3.70 12.49
C LEU A 56 -38.15 2.88 13.15
N PRO A 57 -38.02 1.58 12.80
CA PRO A 57 -36.90 0.80 13.29
C PRO A 57 -35.61 1.48 12.85
N VAL A 58 -34.82 1.99 13.81
CA VAL A 58 -33.43 2.37 13.54
C VAL A 58 -32.75 1.08 13.15
N LEU A 59 -32.58 0.88 11.85
CA LEU A 59 -31.69 -0.14 11.33
C LEU A 59 -30.34 0.07 12.04
N PRO A 60 -29.78 -0.96 12.68
CA PRO A 60 -28.42 -0.86 13.21
C PRO A 60 -27.55 -0.41 12.03
N PRO A 61 -26.55 0.48 12.26
CA PRO A 61 -25.64 0.86 11.20
C PRO A 61 -25.17 -0.43 10.56
N ALA A 62 -25.44 -0.57 9.27
CA ALA A 62 -25.01 -1.74 8.51
C ALA A 62 -23.56 -1.97 8.90
N ALA A 63 -23.27 -3.16 9.48
CA ALA A 63 -21.92 -3.58 9.74
C ALA A 63 -21.18 -3.29 8.43
N ALA A 64 -20.19 -2.39 8.50
CA ALA A 64 -19.40 -2.04 7.34
C ALA A 64 -18.94 -3.37 6.76
N SER A 65 -19.57 -3.80 5.69
CA SER A 65 -19.13 -4.93 4.90
C SER A 65 -17.67 -4.62 4.66
N ALA A 66 -16.77 -5.53 4.99
CA ALA A 66 -15.34 -5.42 4.67
C ALA A 66 -15.29 -4.99 3.21
N GLY A 67 -15.07 -3.68 2.99
CA GLY A 67 -15.42 -3.01 1.76
C GLY A 67 -14.60 -3.61 0.63
N ALA A 68 -15.26 -3.92 -0.47
CA ALA A 68 -14.55 -4.24 -1.70
C ALA A 68 -13.57 -3.09 -1.98
N THR A 69 -12.32 -3.41 -2.29
CA THR A 69 -11.30 -2.42 -2.66
C THR A 69 -11.82 -1.53 -3.79
N ARG A 70 -11.68 -0.23 -3.65
CA ARG A 70 -12.07 0.72 -4.68
C ARG A 70 -11.01 0.76 -5.77
N HIS A 71 -11.36 0.32 -6.98
CA HIS A 71 -10.52 0.47 -8.16
C HIS A 71 -10.74 1.82 -8.82
N VAL A 72 -9.67 2.53 -9.13
CA VAL A 72 -9.70 3.82 -9.84
C VAL A 72 -8.89 3.71 -11.13
N VAL A 73 -9.61 3.68 -12.25
CA VAL A 73 -9.02 3.67 -13.59
C VAL A 73 -9.23 5.07 -14.20
N PRO A 74 -8.18 5.73 -14.72
CA PRO A 74 -8.29 7.02 -15.37
C PRO A 74 -9.21 7.00 -16.60
N ASP A 75 -9.93 8.13 -16.80
CA ASP A 75 -10.77 8.30 -18.00
C ASP A 75 -9.91 8.12 -19.27
N PRO A 76 -10.43 7.39 -20.29
CA PRO A 76 -9.74 7.16 -21.57
C PRO A 76 -9.28 8.43 -22.30
N ARG A 77 -9.85 9.59 -22.00
CA ARG A 77 -9.47 10.88 -22.58
C ARG A 77 -8.22 11.49 -21.93
N THR A 78 -7.83 11.01 -20.76
CA THR A 78 -6.61 11.48 -20.06
C THR A 78 -5.37 10.87 -20.72
N PRO A 79 -4.18 11.49 -20.57
CA PRO A 79 -2.93 10.92 -21.08
C PRO A 79 -2.67 9.50 -20.55
N ILE A 80 -2.99 9.23 -19.29
CA ILE A 80 -2.83 7.90 -18.67
C ILE A 80 -3.85 6.92 -19.28
N GLY A 81 -5.11 7.32 -19.40
CA GLY A 81 -6.14 6.48 -20.04
C GLY A 81 -5.79 6.12 -21.49
N GLN A 82 -5.23 7.08 -22.25
CA GLN A 82 -4.74 6.83 -23.61
C GLN A 82 -3.55 5.85 -23.64
N ALA A 83 -2.65 5.93 -22.64
CA ALA A 83 -1.56 4.96 -22.51
C ALA A 83 -2.09 3.54 -22.23
N LEU A 84 -3.08 3.39 -21.35
CA LEU A 84 -3.75 2.10 -21.10
C LEU A 84 -4.42 1.55 -22.38
N MET A 85 -5.03 2.42 -23.19
CA MET A 85 -5.60 2.02 -24.48
C MET A 85 -4.53 1.56 -25.47
N ARG A 86 -3.34 2.19 -25.49
CA ARG A 86 -2.21 1.71 -26.33
C ARG A 86 -1.71 0.34 -25.87
N ILE A 87 -1.60 0.10 -24.56
CA ILE A 87 -1.24 -1.20 -23.98
C ILE A 87 -2.24 -2.26 -24.46
N ARG A 88 -3.54 -1.98 -24.35
CA ARG A 88 -4.62 -2.88 -24.80
C ARG A 88 -4.59 -3.13 -26.30
N ALA A 89 -4.16 -2.16 -27.10
CA ALA A 89 -4.04 -2.34 -28.55
C ALA A 89 -2.94 -3.34 -28.92
N VAL A 90 -1.89 -3.49 -28.08
CA VAL A 90 -0.79 -4.47 -28.26
C VAL A 90 -1.15 -5.81 -27.60
N ASP A 91 -1.77 -5.79 -26.43
CA ASP A 91 -2.27 -6.96 -25.72
C ASP A 91 -3.79 -6.83 -25.49
N PRO A 92 -4.63 -7.40 -26.37
CA PRO A 92 -6.09 -7.32 -26.25
C PRO A 92 -6.65 -7.97 -24.96
N THR A 93 -5.87 -8.80 -24.29
CA THR A 93 -6.27 -9.43 -23.01
C THR A 93 -6.07 -8.50 -21.80
N PHE A 94 -5.33 -7.41 -21.96
CA PHE A 94 -5.12 -6.44 -20.92
C PHE A 94 -6.43 -5.71 -20.59
N GLU A 95 -6.90 -5.88 -19.36
CA GLU A 95 -8.08 -5.21 -18.82
C GLU A 95 -7.68 -4.47 -17.53
N PRO A 96 -7.85 -3.12 -17.46
CA PRO A 96 -7.34 -2.33 -16.35
C PRO A 96 -7.84 -2.74 -14.96
N ASN A 97 -9.14 -3.10 -14.81
CA ASN A 97 -9.64 -3.56 -13.50
C ASN A 97 -9.11 -4.94 -13.13
N GLY A 98 -9.01 -5.84 -14.10
CA GLY A 98 -8.37 -7.15 -13.90
C GLY A 98 -6.90 -7.02 -13.53
N PHE A 99 -6.18 -6.07 -14.17
CA PHE A 99 -4.80 -5.73 -13.79
C PHE A 99 -4.72 -5.21 -12.35
N LEU A 100 -5.61 -4.28 -11.92
CA LEU A 100 -5.62 -3.76 -10.55
C LEU A 100 -5.86 -4.88 -9.52
N SER A 101 -6.79 -5.81 -9.80
CA SER A 101 -7.00 -6.97 -8.93
C SER A 101 -5.75 -7.86 -8.83
N GLY A 102 -5.05 -8.07 -9.95
CA GLY A 102 -3.77 -8.78 -9.97
C GLY A 102 -2.67 -8.04 -9.19
N ALA A 103 -2.60 -6.71 -9.33
CA ALA A 103 -1.66 -5.86 -8.61
C ALA A 103 -1.88 -5.90 -7.08
N GLU A 104 -3.13 -5.95 -6.61
CA GLU A 104 -3.45 -6.16 -5.19
C GLU A 104 -2.95 -7.51 -4.67
N GLY A 105 -3.17 -8.57 -5.45
CA GLY A 105 -2.63 -9.88 -5.11
C GLY A 105 -1.11 -9.88 -5.01
N ALA A 106 -0.44 -9.28 -5.99
CA ALA A 106 1.02 -9.13 -5.99
C ALA A 106 1.51 -8.28 -4.81
N PHE A 107 0.83 -7.16 -4.50
CA PHE A 107 1.14 -6.30 -3.36
C PHE A 107 1.15 -7.10 -2.05
N ARG A 108 0.07 -7.84 -1.76
CA ARG A 108 -0.02 -8.68 -0.56
C ARG A 108 1.06 -9.75 -0.51
N MET A 109 1.29 -10.45 -1.62
CA MET A 109 2.31 -11.51 -1.70
C MET A 109 3.71 -10.97 -1.49
N ILE A 110 4.06 -9.81 -2.07
CA ILE A 110 5.39 -9.21 -1.96
C ILE A 110 5.64 -8.69 -0.55
N VAL A 111 4.65 -8.01 0.08
CA VAL A 111 4.76 -7.51 1.46
C VAL A 111 4.98 -8.68 2.43
N ASP A 112 4.20 -9.74 2.31
CA ASP A 112 4.29 -10.93 3.14
C ASP A 112 5.60 -11.70 2.91
N ALA A 113 5.99 -11.93 1.64
CA ALA A 113 7.25 -12.60 1.28
C ALA A 113 8.47 -11.81 1.79
N PHE A 114 8.45 -10.49 1.68
CA PHE A 114 9.52 -9.63 2.21
C PHE A 114 9.64 -9.75 3.74
N ALA A 115 8.52 -9.71 4.45
CA ALA A 115 8.52 -9.86 5.91
C ALA A 115 9.10 -11.21 6.35
N ARG A 116 8.75 -12.30 5.65
CA ARG A 116 9.22 -13.66 5.95
C ARG A 116 10.61 -13.98 5.39
N GLY A 117 11.19 -13.12 4.55
CA GLY A 117 12.46 -13.40 3.86
C GLY A 117 12.33 -14.47 2.76
N ASP A 118 11.13 -14.63 2.18
CA ASP A 118 10.86 -15.58 1.09
C ASP A 118 11.44 -15.07 -0.24
N ARG A 119 12.72 -15.34 -0.44
CA ARG A 119 13.48 -14.93 -1.62
C ARG A 119 12.95 -15.56 -2.90
N GLN A 120 12.37 -16.76 -2.83
CA GLN A 120 11.85 -17.47 -4.01
C GLN A 120 10.63 -16.73 -4.59
N THR A 121 9.66 -16.40 -3.75
CA THR A 121 8.47 -15.64 -4.14
C THR A 121 8.87 -14.25 -4.66
N LEU A 122 9.78 -13.55 -3.97
CA LEU A 122 10.26 -12.24 -4.41
C LEU A 122 10.92 -12.29 -5.78
N ARG A 123 11.77 -13.29 -6.05
CA ARG A 123 12.46 -13.42 -7.35
C ARG A 123 11.49 -13.66 -8.51
N ALA A 124 10.35 -14.29 -8.26
CA ALA A 124 9.33 -14.50 -9.28
C ALA A 124 8.54 -13.24 -9.63
N LEU A 125 8.38 -12.32 -8.66
CA LEU A 125 7.51 -11.15 -8.78
C LEU A 125 8.24 -9.83 -9.01
N LEU A 126 9.54 -9.75 -8.74
CA LEU A 126 10.35 -8.56 -8.87
C LEU A 126 11.27 -8.63 -10.10
N SER A 127 11.63 -7.48 -10.66
CA SER A 127 12.78 -7.39 -11.58
C SER A 127 14.08 -7.68 -10.83
N ASP A 128 15.13 -8.03 -11.56
CA ASP A 128 16.43 -8.36 -10.94
C ASP A 128 16.98 -7.20 -10.10
N ASP A 129 16.87 -5.96 -10.58
CA ASP A 129 17.33 -4.76 -9.87
C ASP A 129 16.53 -4.52 -8.58
N THR A 130 15.20 -4.63 -8.66
CA THR A 130 14.33 -4.47 -7.49
C THR A 130 14.57 -5.61 -6.49
N TYR A 131 14.72 -6.84 -6.97
CA TYR A 131 15.02 -8.00 -6.14
C TYR A 131 16.31 -7.82 -5.37
N ALA A 132 17.40 -7.35 -6.00
CA ALA A 132 18.69 -7.13 -5.33
C ALA A 132 18.55 -6.20 -4.10
N GLY A 133 17.76 -5.12 -4.22
CA GLY A 133 17.47 -4.23 -3.09
C GLY A 133 16.71 -4.91 -1.95
N PHE A 134 15.69 -5.70 -2.29
CA PHE A 134 14.91 -6.46 -1.30
C PHE A 134 15.75 -7.55 -0.61
N GLU A 135 16.56 -8.28 -1.37
CA GLU A 135 17.48 -9.31 -0.84
C GLU A 135 18.51 -8.70 0.10
N GLY A 136 19.09 -7.55 -0.27
CA GLY A 136 20.02 -6.81 0.59
C GLY A 136 19.39 -6.41 1.92
N ALA A 137 18.15 -5.90 1.90
CA ALA A 137 17.43 -5.53 3.11
C ALA A 137 17.11 -6.75 4.01
N ILE A 138 16.69 -7.88 3.41
CA ILE A 138 16.46 -9.13 4.13
C ILE A 138 17.75 -9.62 4.78
N THR A 139 18.84 -9.64 4.02
CA THR A 139 20.16 -10.10 4.51
C THR A 139 20.66 -9.25 5.67
N SER A 140 20.53 -7.91 5.57
CA SER A 140 20.91 -7.00 6.65
C SER A 140 20.10 -7.25 7.92
N ARG A 141 18.81 -7.46 7.79
CA ARG A 141 17.90 -7.78 8.90
C ARG A 141 18.26 -9.11 9.56
N GLU A 142 18.53 -10.14 8.77
CA GLU A 142 18.96 -11.46 9.28
C GLU A 142 20.29 -11.38 10.01
N GLN A 143 21.27 -10.61 9.49
CA GLN A 143 22.57 -10.39 10.15
C GLN A 143 22.42 -9.64 11.48
N ALA A 144 21.48 -8.71 11.58
CA ALA A 144 21.13 -8.02 12.84
C ALA A 144 20.36 -8.94 13.82
N GLY A 145 19.91 -10.11 13.38
CA GLY A 145 19.08 -11.02 14.18
C GLY A 145 17.68 -10.48 14.42
N GLU A 146 17.22 -9.58 13.56
CA GLU A 146 15.90 -8.98 13.63
C GLU A 146 14.86 -9.83 12.91
N THR A 147 13.63 -9.79 13.40
CA THR A 147 12.45 -10.38 12.77
C THR A 147 11.47 -9.31 12.35
N GLN A 148 10.87 -9.46 11.18
CA GLN A 148 9.85 -8.53 10.69
C GLN A 148 8.50 -9.22 10.58
N ARG A 149 7.46 -8.52 11.02
CA ARG A 149 6.06 -8.84 10.78
C ARG A 149 5.43 -7.70 10.00
N SER A 150 4.93 -8.00 8.81
CA SER A 150 4.15 -7.06 8.01
C SER A 150 2.84 -7.74 7.61
N GLU A 151 1.73 -7.06 7.80
CA GLU A 151 0.41 -7.60 7.53
C GLU A 151 -0.47 -6.53 6.88
N VAL A 152 -0.94 -6.81 5.67
CA VAL A 152 -1.91 -5.96 4.95
C VAL A 152 -3.31 -6.36 5.41
N ARG A 153 -3.90 -5.60 6.31
CA ARG A 153 -5.23 -5.85 6.87
C ARG A 153 -6.33 -5.59 5.85
N ALA A 154 -6.26 -4.44 5.18
CA ALA A 154 -7.19 -4.06 4.14
C ALA A 154 -6.47 -3.25 3.06
N ILE A 155 -6.95 -3.31 1.83
CA ILE A 155 -6.63 -2.35 0.77
C ILE A 155 -7.91 -1.56 0.53
N GLN A 156 -7.88 -0.26 0.79
CA GLN A 156 -9.04 0.60 0.68
C GLN A 156 -9.23 1.10 -0.74
N GLU A 157 -8.09 1.43 -1.39
CA GLU A 157 -8.09 1.92 -2.76
C GLU A 157 -6.87 1.41 -3.52
N THR A 158 -7.10 1.09 -4.80
CA THR A 158 -6.07 0.76 -5.77
C THR A 158 -6.32 1.60 -7.02
N ALA A 159 -5.41 2.52 -7.34
CA ALA A 159 -5.59 3.50 -8.41
C ALA A 159 -4.43 3.46 -9.41
N VAL A 160 -4.72 3.52 -10.72
CA VAL A 160 -3.67 3.75 -11.71
C VAL A 160 -3.26 5.23 -11.68
N GLU A 161 -2.00 5.50 -11.33
CA GLU A 161 -1.40 6.83 -11.33
C GLU A 161 -0.53 7.13 -12.55
N GLY A 162 -0.10 6.10 -13.26
CA GLY A 162 0.72 6.24 -14.45
C GLY A 162 0.63 5.03 -15.36
N ALA A 163 0.80 5.26 -16.65
CA ALA A 163 0.97 4.20 -17.63
C ALA A 163 1.84 4.69 -18.78
N ASP A 164 2.71 3.83 -19.28
CA ASP A 164 3.55 4.09 -20.44
C ASP A 164 3.74 2.82 -21.27
N LEU A 165 3.99 3.01 -22.55
CA LEU A 165 4.32 1.93 -23.49
C LEU A 165 5.50 2.34 -24.35
N ARG A 166 6.62 1.68 -24.15
CA ARG A 166 7.87 1.88 -24.91
C ARG A 166 8.17 0.64 -25.75
N GLY A 167 7.86 0.73 -27.05
CA GLY A 167 7.91 -0.43 -27.94
C GLY A 167 6.89 -1.49 -27.51
N THR A 168 7.36 -2.60 -26.96
CA THR A 168 6.51 -3.68 -26.41
C THR A 168 6.51 -3.74 -24.90
N THR A 169 7.35 -2.95 -24.25
CA THR A 169 7.43 -2.88 -22.78
C THR A 169 6.40 -1.91 -22.23
N ALA A 170 5.48 -2.41 -21.47
CA ALA A 170 4.45 -1.64 -20.77
C ALA A 170 4.83 -1.45 -19.30
N ASP A 171 4.71 -0.22 -18.83
CA ASP A 171 4.82 0.17 -17.42
C ASP A 171 3.45 0.65 -16.92
N VAL A 172 3.00 0.16 -15.78
CA VAL A 172 1.79 0.66 -15.11
C VAL A 172 2.12 0.96 -13.65
N THR A 173 1.91 2.21 -13.25
CA THR A 173 2.12 2.68 -11.88
C THR A 173 0.80 2.69 -11.13
N VAL A 174 0.79 2.04 -9.98
CA VAL A 174 -0.39 1.83 -9.14
C VAL A 174 -0.14 2.45 -7.77
N ARG A 175 -1.09 3.22 -7.28
CA ARG A 175 -1.16 3.68 -5.90
C ARG A 175 -2.08 2.78 -5.10
N PHE A 176 -1.60 2.33 -3.94
CA PHE A 176 -2.36 1.58 -2.95
C PHE A 176 -2.56 2.45 -1.70
N ILE A 177 -3.79 2.54 -1.21
CA ILE A 177 -4.09 3.02 0.14
C ILE A 177 -4.51 1.79 0.94
N SER A 178 -3.74 1.47 1.97
CA SER A 178 -3.93 0.23 2.72
C SER A 178 -3.68 0.37 4.20
N ASP A 179 -4.41 -0.41 4.99
CA ASP A 179 -4.22 -0.57 6.42
C ASP A 179 -3.21 -1.69 6.67
N GLN A 180 -2.10 -1.37 7.30
CA GLN A 180 -1.01 -2.31 7.55
C GLN A 180 -0.58 -2.30 9.02
N VAL A 181 -0.14 -3.47 9.48
CA VAL A 181 0.68 -3.60 10.69
C VAL A 181 2.10 -3.90 10.25
N ASN A 182 3.06 -3.10 10.69
CA ASN A 182 4.47 -3.30 10.39
C ASN A 182 5.28 -3.18 11.68
N LEU A 183 5.97 -4.26 12.05
CA LEU A 183 6.76 -4.36 13.25
C LEU A 183 8.08 -5.08 12.96
N THR A 184 9.18 -4.49 13.39
CA THR A 184 10.50 -5.15 13.42
C THR A 184 10.91 -5.32 14.86
N THR A 185 11.25 -6.53 15.24
CA THR A 185 11.68 -6.91 16.59
C THR A 185 13.16 -7.27 16.56
N ALA A 186 13.94 -6.67 17.45
CA ALA A 186 15.35 -6.98 17.64
C ALA A 186 15.56 -8.37 18.27
N LYS A 187 16.80 -8.87 18.24
CA LYS A 187 17.14 -10.19 18.78
C LYS A 187 16.82 -10.37 20.27
N ASP A 188 16.82 -9.29 21.04
CA ASP A 188 16.48 -9.29 22.47
C ASP A 188 14.96 -9.19 22.75
N GLY A 189 14.13 -9.17 21.70
CA GLY A 189 12.69 -9.06 21.80
C GLY A 189 12.16 -7.62 21.90
N THR A 190 13.02 -6.61 21.90
CA THR A 190 12.59 -5.21 21.88
C THR A 190 12.12 -4.77 20.50
N ILE A 191 11.28 -3.76 20.43
CA ILE A 191 10.82 -3.20 19.17
C ILE A 191 11.94 -2.34 18.58
N ALA A 192 12.50 -2.78 17.45
CA ALA A 192 13.51 -2.05 16.70
C ALA A 192 12.87 -0.98 15.79
N ALA A 193 11.73 -1.29 15.17
CA ALA A 193 11.01 -0.34 14.32
C ALA A 193 9.52 -0.69 14.18
N GLY A 194 8.70 0.31 13.85
CA GLY A 194 7.28 0.12 13.61
C GLY A 194 6.44 0.05 14.90
N ALA A 195 5.24 -0.51 14.80
CA ALA A 195 4.30 -0.69 15.91
C ALA A 195 3.31 -1.82 15.60
N GLU A 196 2.70 -2.41 16.64
CA GLU A 196 1.61 -3.37 16.46
C GLU A 196 0.28 -2.71 16.05
N ALA A 197 0.24 -1.39 16.00
CA ALA A 197 -0.95 -0.65 15.60
C ALA A 197 -1.17 -0.72 14.08
N VAL A 198 -2.43 -0.78 13.68
CA VAL A 198 -2.82 -0.61 12.28
C VAL A 198 -2.56 0.82 11.85
N THR A 199 -1.85 1.00 10.74
CA THR A 199 -1.53 2.31 10.16
C THR A 199 -1.97 2.32 8.70
N GLU A 200 -2.66 3.40 8.29
CA GLU A 200 -2.92 3.65 6.88
C GLU A 200 -1.63 4.08 6.19
N LEU A 201 -1.29 3.42 5.10
CA LEU A 201 -0.11 3.71 4.29
C LEU A 201 -0.52 3.93 2.84
N THR A 202 0.21 4.83 2.18
CA THR A 202 0.11 5.06 0.75
C THR A 202 1.40 4.57 0.09
N ASP A 203 1.27 3.55 -0.74
CA ASP A 203 2.37 2.96 -1.50
C ASP A 203 2.14 3.16 -3.00
N VAL A 204 3.18 3.51 -3.74
CA VAL A 204 3.12 3.68 -5.19
C VAL A 204 4.14 2.76 -5.84
N TRP A 205 3.64 1.79 -6.60
CA TRP A 205 4.42 0.72 -7.20
C TRP A 205 4.30 0.74 -8.72
N THR A 206 5.40 0.50 -9.42
CA THR A 206 5.40 0.37 -10.88
C THR A 206 5.64 -1.07 -11.27
N PHE A 207 4.70 -1.61 -12.03
CA PHE A 207 4.77 -2.94 -12.63
C PHE A 207 5.12 -2.83 -14.10
N GLN A 208 5.97 -3.73 -14.58
CA GLN A 208 6.43 -3.78 -15.98
C GLN A 208 6.22 -5.16 -16.57
N ARG A 209 5.88 -5.20 -17.87
CA ARG A 209 5.80 -6.42 -18.65
C ARG A 209 6.20 -6.15 -20.12
N ASP A 210 6.95 -7.06 -20.72
CA ASP A 210 7.05 -7.13 -22.19
C ASP A 210 5.81 -7.87 -22.73
N LEU A 211 4.95 -7.15 -23.44
CA LEU A 211 3.68 -7.66 -23.95
C LEU A 211 3.84 -8.72 -25.06
N ARG A 212 5.05 -8.90 -25.63
CA ARG A 212 5.37 -9.98 -26.56
C ARG A 212 5.94 -11.22 -25.89
N SER A 213 6.30 -11.12 -24.61
CA SER A 213 6.76 -12.27 -23.84
C SER A 213 5.61 -13.28 -23.66
N PRO A 214 5.89 -14.59 -23.79
CA PRO A 214 4.92 -15.61 -23.41
C PRO A 214 4.63 -15.66 -21.90
N ASP A 215 5.52 -15.07 -21.08
CA ASP A 215 5.34 -14.92 -19.65
C ASP A 215 4.31 -13.81 -19.39
N PRO A 216 3.13 -14.12 -18.81
CA PRO A 216 2.10 -13.13 -18.53
C PRO A 216 2.39 -12.28 -17.28
N THR A 217 3.49 -12.56 -16.57
CA THR A 217 3.78 -11.97 -15.26
C THR A 217 4.18 -10.51 -15.39
N TRP A 218 3.45 -9.63 -14.67
CA TRP A 218 3.87 -8.27 -14.43
C TRP A 218 4.85 -8.25 -13.26
N ARG A 219 6.07 -7.76 -13.48
CA ARG A 219 7.12 -7.70 -12.45
C ARG A 219 7.20 -6.32 -11.84
N LEU A 220 7.38 -6.25 -10.55
CA LEU A 220 7.62 -5.01 -9.84
C LEU A 220 9.02 -4.47 -10.19
N VAL A 221 9.07 -3.24 -10.70
CA VAL A 221 10.31 -2.56 -11.11
C VAL A 221 10.66 -1.35 -10.25
N ALA A 222 9.68 -0.78 -9.54
CA ALA A 222 9.93 0.34 -8.64
C ALA A 222 8.86 0.41 -7.54
N THR A 223 9.29 0.89 -6.36
CA THR A 223 8.40 1.18 -5.21
C THR A 223 8.77 2.52 -4.60
N ARG A 224 7.76 3.24 -4.12
CA ARG A 224 7.92 4.39 -3.22
C ARG A 224 6.74 4.45 -2.26
N SER A 225 6.97 4.91 -1.04
CA SER A 225 5.91 5.26 -0.09
C SER A 225 5.78 6.76 0.03
N VAL A 226 4.55 7.26 0.28
CA VAL A 226 4.20 8.69 0.30
C VAL A 226 3.72 9.09 1.70
#